data_4e026659e0a9c498a4eed4b6f4f779e2
#
_entry.id   4e026659e0a9c498a4eed4b6f4f779e2
#
_cell.length_a   1.000
_cell.length_b   1.000
_cell.length_c   1.000
_cell.angle_alpha   90.00
_cell.angle_beta   90.00
_cell.angle_gamma   90.00
#
_symmetry.space_group_name_H-M   'P 1'
#
loop_
_entity.id
_entity.type
_entity.pdbx_description
1 polymer ?
#
loop_
_entity_poly.entity_id
_entity_poly.type
_entity_poly.pdbx_seq_one_letter_code
_entity_poly.pdbx_strand_id
1 'polypeptide(L)'
;VNWLCADLKMVSLWAGADFAMGSKRQGDIAFLTARGAERGFAVNVVVPVQDARRIISSTRIRAELALGDVAAVGEALGRPFSVKGVVAAPRAVRVPPEHALPAPGVYPVFVCGAINSARIIPNSAVIQLANPVEDCAQVAVEFV
;
A
#
# COMPACT_ATOMS: atom_id res chain seq x y z
N VAL A 1 14.66 10.67 -19.00
CA VAL A 1 15.49 11.67 -18.26
C VAL A 1 15.43 13.03 -18.94
N ASN A 2 15.68 13.12 -20.27
CA ASN A 2 15.71 14.41 -20.97
C ASN A 2 14.45 15.26 -20.77
N TRP A 3 13.27 14.67 -20.93
CA TRP A 3 11.99 15.35 -20.72
C TRP A 3 11.84 15.85 -19.27
N LEU A 4 12.21 15.05 -18.27
CA LEU A 4 12.14 15.46 -16.86
C LEU A 4 13.02 16.69 -16.56
N CYS A 5 14.20 16.77 -17.19
CA CYS A 5 15.09 17.92 -17.00
C CYS A 5 14.63 19.15 -17.79
N ALA A 6 14.23 18.97 -19.07
CA ALA A 6 13.91 20.09 -19.95
C ALA A 6 12.54 20.71 -19.61
N ASP A 7 11.51 19.88 -19.44
CA ASP A 7 10.13 20.33 -19.28
C ASP A 7 9.75 20.54 -17.81
N LEU A 8 10.13 19.61 -16.91
CA LEU A 8 9.79 19.70 -15.50
C LEU A 8 10.87 20.37 -14.64
N LYS A 9 12.02 20.76 -15.24
CA LYS A 9 13.12 21.41 -14.50
C LYS A 9 13.57 20.62 -13.26
N MET A 10 13.63 19.29 -13.40
CA MET A 10 14.00 18.40 -12.32
C MET A 10 15.40 18.74 -11.78
N VAL A 11 15.50 18.99 -10.48
CA VAL A 11 16.77 19.31 -9.77
C VAL A 11 17.26 18.14 -8.90
N SER A 12 16.37 17.20 -8.56
CA SER A 12 16.74 16.01 -7.80
C SER A 12 15.84 14.83 -8.16
N LEU A 13 16.41 13.61 -8.09
CA LEU A 13 15.73 12.34 -8.28
C LEU A 13 15.97 11.46 -7.05
N TRP A 14 14.90 10.92 -6.48
CA TRP A 14 14.96 9.99 -5.36
C TRP A 14 14.54 8.61 -5.86
N ALA A 15 15.37 7.60 -5.65
CA ALA A 15 15.11 6.24 -6.12
C ALA A 15 15.61 5.20 -5.12
N GLY A 16 14.91 4.07 -5.03
CA GLY A 16 15.38 2.92 -4.24
C GLY A 16 16.69 2.35 -4.81
N ALA A 17 17.47 1.69 -3.98
CA ALA A 17 18.75 1.10 -4.38
C ALA A 17 18.62 0.04 -5.50
N ASP A 18 17.47 -0.64 -5.58
CA ASP A 18 17.12 -1.65 -6.58
C ASP A 18 16.41 -1.07 -7.81
N PHE A 19 16.26 0.27 -7.87
CA PHE A 19 15.60 0.92 -8.98
C PHE A 19 16.33 0.69 -10.29
N ALA A 20 15.58 0.27 -11.30
CA ALA A 20 16.08 0.20 -12.67
C ALA A 20 14.91 0.35 -13.66
N MET A 21 15.14 1.12 -14.71
CA MET A 21 14.16 1.45 -15.73
C MET A 21 14.67 1.15 -17.15
N GLY A 22 13.74 1.14 -18.09
CA GLY A 22 14.05 0.96 -19.50
C GLY A 22 14.30 -0.50 -19.90
N SER A 23 14.62 -0.68 -21.19
CA SER A 23 14.90 -2.01 -21.75
C SER A 23 16.09 -2.66 -21.03
N LYS A 24 15.93 -3.93 -20.65
CA LYS A 24 16.95 -4.70 -19.93
C LYS A 24 17.48 -4.06 -18.65
N ARG A 25 16.67 -3.19 -17.99
CA ARG A 25 17.03 -2.48 -16.75
C ARG A 25 18.29 -1.62 -16.83
N GLN A 26 18.63 -1.09 -18.00
CA GLN A 26 19.85 -0.32 -18.22
C GLN A 26 19.85 1.05 -17.52
N GLY A 27 18.70 1.59 -17.16
CA GLY A 27 18.57 2.84 -16.42
C GLY A 27 18.63 2.62 -14.91
N ASP A 28 19.72 2.06 -14.41
CA ASP A 28 19.99 1.84 -12.99
C ASP A 28 20.50 3.12 -12.28
N ILE A 29 20.79 3.00 -11.00
CA ILE A 29 21.29 4.10 -10.17
C ILE A 29 22.60 4.68 -10.73
N ALA A 30 23.51 3.83 -11.19
CA ALA A 30 24.79 4.28 -11.73
C ALA A 30 24.60 5.11 -13.01
N PHE A 31 23.76 4.62 -13.93
CA PHE A 31 23.39 5.36 -15.13
C PHE A 31 22.73 6.70 -14.79
N LEU A 32 21.77 6.70 -13.85
CA LEU A 32 21.06 7.93 -13.45
C LEU A 32 22.02 8.94 -12.79
N THR A 33 22.97 8.48 -11.98
CA THR A 33 23.99 9.34 -11.33
C THR A 33 24.89 9.99 -12.38
N ALA A 34 25.37 9.22 -13.37
CA ALA A 34 26.16 9.77 -14.47
C ALA A 34 25.37 10.83 -15.26
N ARG A 35 24.09 10.55 -15.56
CA ARG A 35 23.22 11.52 -16.23
C ARG A 35 22.89 12.74 -15.36
N GLY A 36 22.82 12.55 -14.04
CA GLY A 36 22.66 13.66 -13.09
C GLY A 36 23.83 14.64 -13.15
N ALA A 37 25.06 14.13 -13.14
CA ALA A 37 26.27 14.93 -13.27
C ALA A 37 26.31 15.71 -14.62
N GLU A 38 25.90 15.08 -15.72
CA GLU A 38 25.85 15.73 -17.04
C GLU A 38 24.74 16.79 -17.17
N ARG A 39 23.61 16.61 -16.49
CA ARG A 39 22.38 17.38 -16.68
C ARG A 39 22.04 18.31 -15.52
N GLY A 40 22.84 18.34 -14.47
CA GLY A 40 22.71 19.26 -13.33
C GLY A 40 21.58 18.85 -12.35
N PHE A 41 21.29 17.56 -12.18
CA PHE A 41 20.37 17.09 -11.13
C PHE A 41 21.06 16.10 -10.18
N ALA A 42 20.67 16.12 -8.91
CA ALA A 42 21.17 15.18 -7.91
C ALA A 42 20.39 13.85 -7.94
N VAL A 43 21.08 12.73 -7.73
CA VAL A 43 20.43 11.41 -7.51
C VAL A 43 20.63 10.99 -6.06
N ASN A 44 19.52 10.80 -5.35
CA ASN A 44 19.48 10.40 -3.96
C ASN A 44 18.97 8.96 -3.86
N VAL A 45 19.80 8.07 -3.30
CA VAL A 45 19.41 6.68 -3.10
C VAL A 45 18.68 6.53 -1.78
N VAL A 46 17.45 6.03 -1.84
CA VAL A 46 16.63 5.74 -0.65
C VAL A 46 16.93 4.34 -0.15
N VAL A 47 17.37 4.25 1.09
CA VAL A 47 17.55 2.96 1.76
C VAL A 47 16.17 2.42 2.13
N PRO A 48 15.85 1.15 1.79
CA PRO A 48 14.58 0.54 2.18
C PRO A 48 14.40 0.51 3.70
N VAL A 49 13.21 0.85 4.15
CA VAL A 49 12.84 0.71 5.57
C VAL A 49 12.75 -0.78 5.91
N GLN A 50 13.26 -1.14 7.06
CA GLN A 50 13.20 -2.51 7.58
C GLN A 50 12.76 -2.52 9.05
N ASP A 51 12.09 -3.58 9.44
CA ASP A 51 11.81 -3.90 10.83
C ASP A 51 12.72 -5.04 11.31
N ALA A 52 12.51 -5.56 12.52
CA ALA A 52 13.29 -6.65 13.10
C ALA A 52 13.23 -7.95 12.25
N ARG A 53 12.27 -8.09 11.36
CA ARG A 53 12.06 -9.30 10.54
C ARG A 53 12.77 -9.20 9.19
N ARG A 54 12.55 -8.11 8.44
CA ARG A 54 13.09 -7.90 7.07
C ARG A 54 12.66 -6.54 6.48
N ILE A 55 13.08 -6.28 5.25
CA ILE A 55 12.66 -5.10 4.50
C ILE A 55 11.14 -5.05 4.36
N ILE A 56 10.57 -3.89 4.65
CA ILE A 56 9.16 -3.59 4.44
C ILE A 56 8.94 -3.31 2.96
N SER A 57 8.12 -4.14 2.32
CA SER A 57 7.81 -4.03 0.89
C SER A 57 6.35 -4.40 0.63
N SER A 58 5.79 -3.91 -0.48
CA SER A 58 4.42 -4.27 -0.87
C SER A 58 4.25 -5.77 -1.12
N THR A 59 5.29 -6.46 -1.56
CA THR A 59 5.28 -7.92 -1.72
C THR A 59 5.12 -8.62 -0.37
N ARG A 60 5.89 -8.20 0.63
CA ARG A 60 5.80 -8.73 2.00
C ARG A 60 4.42 -8.45 2.59
N ILE A 61 3.95 -7.19 2.52
CA ILE A 61 2.63 -6.80 3.04
C ILE A 61 1.51 -7.66 2.43
N ARG A 62 1.53 -7.87 1.10
CA ARG A 62 0.54 -8.74 0.45
C ARG A 62 0.63 -10.19 0.90
N ALA A 63 1.84 -10.70 1.14
CA ALA A 63 2.02 -12.07 1.64
C ALA A 63 1.47 -12.24 3.07
N GLU A 64 1.71 -11.28 3.96
CA GLU A 64 1.16 -11.26 5.32
C GLU A 64 -0.37 -11.13 5.32
N LEU A 65 -0.94 -10.27 4.46
CA LEU A 65 -2.40 -10.20 4.25
C LEU A 65 -2.98 -11.52 3.76
N ALA A 66 -2.31 -12.19 2.82
CA ALA A 66 -2.77 -13.48 2.30
C ALA A 66 -2.73 -14.61 3.35
N LEU A 67 -1.97 -14.44 4.43
CA LEU A 67 -1.96 -15.31 5.61
C LEU A 67 -2.98 -14.87 6.68
N GLY A 68 -3.59 -13.71 6.53
CA GLY A 68 -4.50 -13.12 7.51
C GLY A 68 -3.79 -12.47 8.71
N ASP A 69 -2.48 -12.29 8.65
CA ASP A 69 -1.69 -11.67 9.74
C ASP A 69 -1.77 -10.14 9.65
N VAL A 70 -2.94 -9.60 9.98
CA VAL A 70 -3.19 -8.16 9.96
C VAL A 70 -2.39 -7.42 11.02
N ALA A 71 -2.01 -8.10 12.10
CA ALA A 71 -1.18 -7.51 13.16
C ALA A 71 0.24 -7.25 12.64
N ALA A 72 0.88 -8.24 12.00
CA ALA A 72 2.20 -8.06 11.38
C ALA A 72 2.18 -6.98 10.28
N VAL A 73 1.08 -6.90 9.53
CA VAL A 73 0.88 -5.82 8.54
C VAL A 73 0.81 -4.45 9.22
N GLY A 74 0.07 -4.34 10.31
CA GLY A 74 -0.04 -3.10 11.10
C GLY A 74 1.31 -2.65 11.66
N GLU A 75 2.08 -3.57 12.24
CA GLU A 75 3.45 -3.33 12.71
C GLU A 75 4.35 -2.80 11.59
N ALA A 76 4.37 -3.50 10.44
CA ALA A 76 5.18 -3.11 9.30
C ALA A 76 4.79 -1.74 8.71
N LEU A 77 3.50 -1.40 8.70
CA LEU A 77 3.00 -0.12 8.21
C LEU A 77 3.13 1.02 9.24
N GLY A 78 3.36 0.71 10.53
CA GLY A 78 3.34 1.68 11.63
C GLY A 78 1.94 2.25 11.91
N ARG A 79 0.89 1.60 11.42
CA ARG A 79 -0.51 1.95 11.62
C ARG A 79 -1.41 0.76 11.30
N PRO A 80 -2.64 0.70 11.81
CA PRO A 80 -3.60 -0.34 11.42
C PRO A 80 -3.76 -0.42 9.89
N PHE A 81 -3.84 -1.64 9.37
CA PHE A 81 -4.17 -1.83 7.96
C PHE A 81 -5.60 -1.39 7.71
N SER A 82 -5.82 -0.60 6.68
CA SER A 82 -7.16 -0.10 6.38
C SER A 82 -7.47 -0.15 4.89
N VAL A 83 -8.72 -0.40 4.56
CA VAL A 83 -9.25 -0.31 3.21
C VAL A 83 -10.42 0.65 3.16
N LYS A 84 -10.51 1.41 2.07
CA LYS A 84 -11.65 2.28 1.82
C LYS A 84 -12.69 1.54 1.00
N GLY A 85 -13.95 1.74 1.32
CA GLY A 85 -15.07 1.15 0.61
C GLY A 85 -16.34 1.99 0.66
N VAL A 86 -17.35 1.55 -0.06
CA VAL A 86 -18.68 2.16 -0.11
C VAL A 86 -19.66 1.25 0.63
N VAL A 87 -20.48 1.82 1.49
CA VAL A 87 -21.55 1.08 2.16
C VAL A 87 -22.60 0.68 1.12
N ALA A 88 -22.66 -0.61 0.81
CA ALA A 88 -23.59 -1.16 -0.16
C ALA A 88 -24.89 -1.64 0.49
N ALA A 89 -24.85 -1.94 1.78
CA ALA A 89 -25.99 -2.29 2.63
C ALA A 89 -25.60 -2.05 4.10
N PRO A 90 -26.52 -2.02 5.07
CA PRO A 90 -26.22 -1.71 6.47
C PRO A 90 -25.07 -2.54 7.09
N ARG A 91 -24.82 -3.74 6.57
CA ARG A 91 -23.77 -4.65 7.05
C ARG A 91 -22.81 -5.07 5.93
N ALA A 92 -22.70 -4.30 4.86
CA ALA A 92 -21.90 -4.67 3.70
C ALA A 92 -21.13 -3.47 3.17
N VAL A 93 -19.80 -3.57 3.15
CA VAL A 93 -18.90 -2.57 2.57
C VAL A 93 -18.31 -3.17 1.30
N ARG A 94 -18.57 -2.53 0.17
CA ARG A 94 -17.94 -2.90 -1.11
C ARG A 94 -16.60 -2.19 -1.24
N VAL A 95 -15.57 -2.98 -1.45
CA VAL A 95 -14.19 -2.52 -1.65
C VAL A 95 -13.83 -2.60 -3.12
N PRO A 96 -13.11 -1.64 -3.70
CA PRO A 96 -12.61 -1.75 -5.06
C PRO A 96 -11.75 -3.00 -5.26
N PRO A 97 -11.89 -3.74 -6.38
CA PRO A 97 -11.26 -5.05 -6.58
C PRO A 97 -9.73 -5.01 -6.63
N GLU A 98 -9.14 -3.84 -6.87
CA GLU A 98 -7.69 -3.61 -6.86
C GLU A 98 -7.09 -3.56 -5.45
N HIS A 99 -7.91 -3.46 -4.39
CA HIS A 99 -7.43 -3.47 -3.01
C HIS A 99 -7.18 -4.90 -2.53
N ALA A 100 -6.01 -5.11 -1.94
CA ALA A 100 -5.72 -6.35 -1.25
C ALA A 100 -6.58 -6.43 0.02
N LEU A 101 -7.22 -7.57 0.24
CA LEU A 101 -7.92 -7.90 1.47
C LEU A 101 -7.15 -8.98 2.23
N PRO A 102 -7.31 -9.10 3.55
CA PRO A 102 -6.80 -10.23 4.31
C PRO A 102 -7.39 -11.56 3.83
N ALA A 103 -6.74 -12.66 4.18
CA ALA A 103 -7.27 -14.01 3.95
C ALA A 103 -8.73 -14.12 4.43
N PRO A 104 -9.52 -15.04 3.87
CA PRO A 104 -10.87 -15.30 4.36
C PRO A 104 -10.88 -15.62 5.86
N GLY A 105 -11.73 -14.91 6.59
CA GLY A 105 -11.75 -15.01 8.06
C GLY A 105 -12.64 -13.97 8.70
N VAL A 106 -12.59 -13.91 10.02
CA VAL A 106 -13.29 -12.92 10.84
C VAL A 106 -12.24 -12.11 11.60
N TYR A 107 -12.31 -10.79 11.46
CA TYR A 107 -11.33 -9.86 12.01
C TYR A 107 -12.00 -8.79 12.85
N PRO A 108 -11.42 -8.41 14.00
CA PRO A 108 -11.82 -7.19 14.68
C PRO A 108 -11.45 -5.98 13.80
N VAL A 109 -12.37 -5.03 13.70
CA VAL A 109 -12.18 -3.83 12.89
C VAL A 109 -12.74 -2.59 13.59
N PHE A 110 -12.23 -1.44 13.18
CA PHE A 110 -12.78 -0.16 13.55
C PHE A 110 -13.40 0.50 12.32
N VAL A 111 -14.68 0.87 12.40
CA VAL A 111 -15.45 1.42 11.28
C VAL A 111 -16.38 2.53 11.80
N CYS A 112 -16.35 3.70 11.18
CA CYS A 112 -17.18 4.85 11.54
C CYS A 112 -17.15 5.19 13.04
N GLY A 113 -15.98 5.13 13.68
CA GLY A 113 -15.81 5.47 15.09
C GLY A 113 -16.21 4.37 16.08
N ALA A 114 -16.54 3.17 15.62
CA ALA A 114 -16.97 2.05 16.47
C ALA A 114 -16.20 0.76 16.17
N ILE A 115 -16.01 -0.05 17.22
CA ILE A 115 -15.50 -1.42 17.09
C ILE A 115 -16.58 -2.29 16.46
N ASN A 116 -16.18 -3.09 15.47
CA ASN A 116 -17.03 -4.02 14.75
C ASN A 116 -16.26 -5.33 14.50
N SER A 117 -16.92 -6.29 13.87
CA SER A 117 -16.29 -7.51 13.36
C SER A 117 -16.57 -7.59 11.86
N ALA A 118 -15.52 -7.83 11.09
CA ALA A 118 -15.57 -7.95 9.64
C ALA A 118 -15.32 -9.40 9.22
N ARG A 119 -16.19 -9.95 8.39
CA ARG A 119 -15.99 -11.23 7.73
C ARG A 119 -15.51 -11.01 6.29
N ILE A 120 -14.36 -11.54 5.98
CA ILE A 120 -13.81 -11.62 4.62
C ILE A 120 -14.21 -12.95 4.00
N ILE A 121 -14.86 -12.88 2.84
CA ILE A 121 -15.35 -14.06 2.10
C ILE A 121 -14.42 -14.30 0.91
N PRO A 122 -14.08 -15.57 0.60
CA PRO A 122 -13.25 -15.88 -0.56
C PRO A 122 -13.84 -15.31 -1.86
N ASN A 123 -12.98 -14.72 -2.69
CA ASN A 123 -13.33 -14.18 -4.01
C ASN A 123 -14.45 -13.12 -3.98
N SER A 124 -14.61 -12.42 -2.86
CA SER A 124 -15.62 -11.37 -2.69
C SER A 124 -14.95 -10.01 -2.49
N ALA A 125 -15.41 -9.01 -3.21
CA ALA A 125 -15.06 -7.62 -2.98
C ALA A 125 -15.97 -6.95 -1.92
N VAL A 126 -16.69 -7.74 -1.13
CA VAL A 126 -17.60 -7.27 -0.09
C VAL A 126 -17.15 -7.76 1.26
N ILE A 127 -16.93 -6.81 2.19
CA ILE A 127 -16.70 -7.07 3.60
C ILE A 127 -18.05 -7.10 4.30
N GLN A 128 -18.36 -8.20 4.99
CA GLN A 128 -19.55 -8.32 5.82
C GLN A 128 -19.26 -7.87 7.25
N LEU A 129 -20.09 -6.98 7.78
CA LEU A 129 -19.96 -6.47 9.14
C LEU A 129 -20.97 -7.17 10.07
N ALA A 130 -20.57 -7.40 11.31
CA ALA A 130 -21.45 -7.97 12.33
C ALA A 130 -22.54 -6.98 12.74
N ASN A 131 -22.18 -5.69 12.88
CA ASN A 131 -23.12 -4.63 13.22
C ASN A 131 -23.34 -3.71 12.01
N PRO A 132 -24.54 -3.11 11.86
CA PRO A 132 -24.82 -2.19 10.79
C PRO A 132 -23.97 -0.90 10.93
N VAL A 133 -23.71 -0.28 9.79
CA VAL A 133 -23.08 1.03 9.68
C VAL A 133 -24.11 1.96 9.10
N GLU A 134 -24.44 3.02 9.82
CA GLU A 134 -25.44 4.01 9.44
C GLU A 134 -24.75 5.31 9.01
N ASP A 135 -25.40 6.07 8.12
CA ASP A 135 -25.07 7.43 7.70
C ASP A 135 -23.69 7.68 7.04
N CYS A 136 -23.00 6.65 6.57
CA CYS A 136 -21.72 6.80 5.89
C CYS A 136 -21.79 6.28 4.45
N ALA A 137 -21.70 7.14 3.45
CA ALA A 137 -21.62 6.70 2.05
C ALA A 137 -20.28 6.01 1.73
N GLN A 138 -19.20 6.53 2.33
CA GLN A 138 -17.85 5.94 2.22
C GLN A 138 -17.26 5.72 3.61
N VAL A 139 -16.59 4.61 3.78
CA VAL A 139 -15.99 4.22 5.07
C VAL A 139 -14.56 3.73 4.89
N ALA A 140 -13.73 3.93 5.92
CA ALA A 140 -12.51 3.19 6.13
C ALA A 140 -12.80 2.02 7.08
N VAL A 141 -12.41 0.81 6.70
CA VAL A 141 -12.42 -0.37 7.56
C VAL A 141 -10.99 -0.60 8.01
N GLU A 142 -10.70 -0.34 9.28
CA GLU A 142 -9.39 -0.50 9.90
C GLU A 142 -9.34 -1.83 10.63
N PHE A 143 -8.39 -2.68 10.28
CA PHE A 143 -8.15 -4.00 10.89
C PHE A 143 -7.25 -3.81 12.13
N VAL A 144 -7.72 -4.25 13.29
CA VAL A 144 -7.06 -4.05 14.61
C VAL A 144 -6.72 -5.39 15.27
#